data_9456aa44b5a60ecfb2a12b009368f854
#
_entry.id   9456aa44b5a60ecfb2a12b009368f854
#
_cell.length_a   1.000
_cell.length_b   1.000
_cell.length_c   1.000
_cell.angle_alpha   90.00
_cell.angle_beta   90.00
_cell.angle_gamma   90.00
#
_symmetry.space_group_name_H-M   'P 1'
#
loop_
_entity.id
_entity.type
_entity.pdbx_description
1 polymer ?
#
loop_
_entity_poly.entity_id
_entity_poly.type
_entity_poly.pdbx_seq_one_letter_code
_entity_poly.pdbx_strand_id
1 'polypeptide(L)'
;MPVGIIINALSIVIGGILGAFAGHKLSPKFKEDITLVFGVCSMGMGISTIGLMENMPAVIFSIVIGTGIGLAIHLGERINAGAGAMQRVIGKFIRNSNSEFSEDEFMNTLVTIIVLFCASGTGIYGSIVSGMSGDHSVLISKSILDLFTAAIFACSLGMVVCMIAIPQVIIFLILFFAATAIFPLTTPGMINDFKACGGFLMLATGFRMVKLKNFPTADMIPAMVLIMPMSWFWVTYILPLVS
;
A
#
# COMPACT_ATOMS: atom_id res chain seq x y z
N MET A 1 1.42 -19.19 6.48
CA MET A 1 2.50 -18.96 5.49
C MET A 1 2.24 -17.64 4.77
N PRO A 2 3.25 -16.83 4.40
CA PRO A 2 3.06 -15.52 3.78
C PRO A 2 2.77 -15.61 2.26
N VAL A 3 1.77 -16.43 1.89
CA VAL A 3 1.45 -16.75 0.48
C VAL A 3 1.09 -15.50 -0.32
N GLY A 4 0.28 -14.60 0.24
CA GLY A 4 -0.10 -13.36 -0.43
C GLY A 4 1.09 -12.45 -0.73
N ILE A 5 2.10 -12.41 0.15
CA ILE A 5 3.32 -11.62 -0.04
C ILE A 5 4.16 -12.19 -1.19
N ILE A 6 4.29 -13.52 -1.24
CA ILE A 6 5.04 -14.20 -2.31
C ILE A 6 4.36 -13.96 -3.67
N ILE A 7 3.03 -14.10 -3.73
CA ILE A 7 2.26 -13.85 -4.96
C ILE A 7 2.44 -12.39 -5.40
N ASN A 8 2.38 -11.45 -4.46
CA ASN A 8 2.53 -10.03 -4.77
C ASN A 8 3.94 -9.70 -5.30
N ALA A 9 4.99 -10.24 -4.69
CA ALA A 9 6.36 -10.06 -5.17
C ALA A 9 6.57 -10.66 -6.57
N LEU A 10 6.05 -11.87 -6.80
CA LEU A 10 6.11 -12.50 -8.12
C LEU A 10 5.37 -11.68 -9.17
N SER A 11 4.24 -11.08 -8.82
CA SER A 11 3.47 -10.21 -9.72
C SER A 11 4.27 -8.99 -10.16
N ILE A 12 5.02 -8.34 -9.25
CA ILE A 12 5.90 -7.21 -9.60
C ILE A 12 7.05 -7.67 -10.52
N VAL A 13 7.66 -8.82 -10.23
CA VAL A 13 8.75 -9.34 -11.06
C VAL A 13 8.22 -9.69 -12.45
N ILE A 14 7.12 -10.43 -12.55
CA ILE A 14 6.53 -10.81 -13.83
C ILE A 14 6.07 -9.58 -14.61
N GLY A 15 5.37 -8.65 -13.96
CA GLY A 15 4.96 -7.39 -14.58
C GLY A 15 6.15 -6.56 -15.06
N GLY A 16 7.19 -6.45 -14.23
CA GLY A 16 8.42 -5.76 -14.57
C GLY A 16 9.12 -6.36 -15.81
N ILE A 17 9.21 -7.69 -15.89
CA ILE A 17 9.76 -8.39 -17.06
C ILE A 17 8.90 -8.12 -18.30
N LEU A 18 7.58 -8.34 -18.21
CA LEU A 18 6.67 -8.14 -19.33
C LEU A 18 6.72 -6.69 -19.85
N GLY A 19 6.72 -5.72 -18.95
CA GLY A 19 6.79 -4.30 -19.30
C GLY A 19 8.11 -3.90 -19.94
N ALA A 20 9.23 -4.41 -19.43
CA ALA A 20 10.55 -4.12 -19.99
C ALA A 20 10.69 -4.63 -21.43
N PHE A 21 10.09 -5.78 -21.76
CA PHE A 21 10.12 -6.34 -23.12
C PHE A 21 9.03 -5.81 -24.04
N ALA A 22 7.84 -5.51 -23.53
CA ALA A 22 6.68 -5.11 -24.36
C ALA A 22 6.41 -3.60 -24.35
N GLY A 23 7.14 -2.84 -23.56
CA GLY A 23 6.77 -1.50 -23.16
C GLY A 23 6.67 -0.43 -24.25
N HIS A 24 7.43 -0.58 -25.32
CA HIS A 24 7.37 0.32 -26.47
C HIS A 24 6.08 0.17 -27.30
N LYS A 25 5.26 -0.86 -27.04
CA LYS A 25 4.01 -1.13 -27.77
C LYS A 25 2.76 -0.50 -27.14
N LEU A 26 2.83 -0.04 -25.87
CA LEU A 26 1.69 0.53 -25.16
C LEU A 26 1.65 2.05 -25.32
N SER A 27 0.52 2.58 -25.83
CA SER A 27 0.34 4.02 -25.97
C SER A 27 0.28 4.71 -24.58
N PRO A 28 0.73 5.99 -24.49
CA PRO A 28 0.62 6.77 -23.25
C PRO A 28 -0.81 6.85 -22.74
N LYS A 29 -1.79 7.02 -23.63
CA LYS A 29 -3.20 7.05 -23.31
C LYS A 29 -3.67 5.74 -22.68
N PHE A 30 -3.29 4.59 -23.23
CA PHE A 30 -3.64 3.30 -22.64
C PHE A 30 -3.10 3.15 -21.21
N LYS A 31 -1.84 3.56 -20.97
CA LYS A 31 -1.23 3.51 -19.64
C LYS A 31 -1.98 4.39 -18.64
N GLU A 32 -2.41 5.57 -19.05
CA GLU A 32 -3.19 6.48 -18.22
C GLU A 32 -4.58 5.92 -17.92
N ASP A 33 -5.33 5.53 -18.95
CA ASP A 33 -6.71 5.04 -18.80
C ASP A 33 -6.77 3.79 -17.91
N ILE A 34 -5.86 2.84 -18.06
CA ILE A 34 -5.83 1.64 -17.23
C ILE A 34 -5.46 1.96 -15.77
N THR A 35 -4.62 2.97 -15.52
CA THR A 35 -4.29 3.43 -14.17
C THR A 35 -5.52 4.01 -13.46
N LEU A 36 -6.39 4.71 -14.18
CA LEU A 36 -7.68 5.17 -13.63
C LEU A 36 -8.55 3.99 -13.20
N VAL A 37 -8.60 2.92 -14.01
CA VAL A 37 -9.34 1.70 -13.66
C VAL A 37 -8.78 1.05 -12.38
N PHE A 38 -7.47 1.00 -12.20
CA PHE A 38 -6.85 0.51 -10.96
C PHE A 38 -7.27 1.35 -9.75
N GLY A 39 -7.37 2.67 -9.91
CA GLY A 39 -7.88 3.55 -8.87
C GLY A 39 -9.33 3.19 -8.47
N VAL A 40 -10.19 2.95 -9.43
CA VAL A 40 -11.58 2.51 -9.19
C VAL A 40 -11.61 1.14 -8.48
N CYS A 41 -10.77 0.19 -8.88
CA CYS A 41 -10.65 -1.11 -8.21
C CYS A 41 -10.20 -0.94 -6.75
N SER A 42 -9.21 -0.08 -6.49
CA SER A 42 -8.75 0.23 -5.12
C SER A 42 -9.87 0.85 -4.27
N MET A 43 -10.66 1.76 -4.85
CA MET A 43 -11.83 2.33 -4.17
C MET A 43 -12.88 1.25 -3.87
N GLY A 44 -13.19 0.37 -4.81
CA GLY A 44 -14.13 -0.72 -4.62
C GLY A 44 -13.71 -1.68 -3.50
N MET A 45 -12.44 -2.05 -3.45
CA MET A 45 -11.86 -2.83 -2.34
C MET A 45 -12.00 -2.09 -1.00
N GLY A 46 -11.69 -0.78 -0.98
CA GLY A 46 -11.82 0.05 0.21
C GLY A 46 -13.25 0.09 0.72
N ILE A 47 -14.23 0.35 -0.13
CA ILE A 47 -15.65 0.41 0.22
C ILE A 47 -16.12 -0.94 0.79
N SER A 48 -15.77 -2.04 0.12
CA SER A 48 -16.12 -3.39 0.60
C SER A 48 -15.57 -3.68 2.00
N THR A 49 -14.36 -3.21 2.27
CA THR A 49 -13.68 -3.44 3.55
C THR A 49 -14.21 -2.51 4.65
N ILE A 50 -14.58 -1.26 4.32
CA ILE A 50 -15.23 -0.32 5.25
C ILE A 50 -16.56 -0.90 5.76
N GLY A 51 -17.27 -1.68 4.94
CA GLY A 51 -18.53 -2.33 5.32
C GLY A 51 -18.40 -3.35 6.46
N LEU A 52 -17.18 -3.75 6.84
CA LEU A 52 -16.92 -4.64 7.99
C LEU A 52 -16.88 -3.92 9.34
N MET A 53 -16.98 -2.58 9.34
CA MET A 53 -16.84 -1.73 10.52
C MET A 53 -17.90 -2.07 11.59
N GLU A 54 -17.47 -2.33 12.81
CA GLU A 54 -18.35 -2.58 13.96
C GLU A 54 -18.49 -1.33 14.84
N ASN A 55 -17.41 -0.62 15.12
CA ASN A 55 -17.37 0.53 16.01
C ASN A 55 -16.99 1.82 15.25
N MET A 56 -17.97 2.39 14.53
CA MET A 56 -17.76 3.57 13.69
C MET A 56 -17.06 4.73 14.42
N PRO A 57 -17.43 5.15 15.65
CA PRO A 57 -16.75 6.25 16.32
C PRO A 57 -15.26 5.98 16.57
N ALA A 58 -14.92 4.74 16.97
CA ALA A 58 -13.53 4.35 17.21
C ALA A 58 -12.69 4.41 15.89
N VAL A 59 -13.28 3.95 14.78
CA VAL A 59 -12.63 3.98 13.46
C VAL A 59 -12.41 5.41 13.00
N ILE A 60 -13.46 6.26 13.03
CA ILE A 60 -13.36 7.66 12.60
C ILE A 60 -12.35 8.43 13.46
N PHE A 61 -12.43 8.26 14.79
CA PHE A 61 -11.47 8.89 15.71
C PHE A 61 -10.03 8.48 15.37
N SER A 62 -9.79 7.19 15.16
CA SER A 62 -8.46 6.65 14.83
C SER A 62 -7.92 7.21 13.51
N ILE A 63 -8.78 7.37 12.49
CA ILE A 63 -8.39 7.94 11.20
C ILE A 63 -8.00 9.40 11.37
N VAL A 64 -8.84 10.21 12.04
CA VAL A 64 -8.58 11.64 12.21
C VAL A 64 -7.33 11.90 13.05
N ILE A 65 -7.27 11.29 14.25
CA ILE A 65 -6.16 11.50 15.18
C ILE A 65 -4.88 10.84 14.66
N GLY A 66 -4.96 9.62 14.14
CA GLY A 66 -3.81 8.91 13.57
C GLY A 66 -3.21 9.65 12.38
N THR A 67 -4.05 10.19 11.50
CA THR A 67 -3.58 11.04 10.40
C THR A 67 -2.98 12.34 10.93
N GLY A 68 -3.60 12.97 11.92
CA GLY A 68 -3.06 14.16 12.58
C GLY A 68 -1.67 13.93 13.17
N ILE A 69 -1.45 12.79 13.82
CA ILE A 69 -0.13 12.37 14.32
C ILE A 69 0.85 12.19 13.16
N GLY A 70 0.45 11.47 12.10
CA GLY A 70 1.29 11.25 10.92
C GLY A 70 1.77 12.56 10.28
N LEU A 71 0.84 13.51 10.10
CA LEU A 71 1.14 14.83 9.56
C LEU A 71 2.08 15.62 10.50
N ALA A 72 1.84 15.58 11.81
CA ALA A 72 2.67 16.28 12.80
C ALA A 72 4.13 15.77 12.83
N ILE A 73 4.33 14.46 12.62
CA ILE A 73 5.68 13.87 12.55
C ILE A 73 6.25 13.84 11.14
N HIS A 74 5.55 14.40 10.14
CA HIS A 74 5.94 14.39 8.73
C HIS A 74 6.27 12.98 8.21
N LEU A 75 5.41 11.99 8.54
CA LEU A 75 5.67 10.58 8.24
C LEU A 75 5.81 10.34 6.73
N GLY A 76 4.96 10.98 5.93
CA GLY A 76 5.03 10.89 4.47
C GLY A 76 6.37 11.34 3.90
N GLU A 77 6.94 12.44 4.42
CA GLU A 77 8.27 12.93 4.02
C GLU A 77 9.38 11.95 4.43
N ARG A 78 9.29 11.37 5.62
CA ARG A 78 10.25 10.37 6.10
C ARG A 78 10.21 9.09 5.27
N ILE A 79 9.01 8.64 4.88
CA ILE A 79 8.84 7.48 3.99
C ILE A 79 9.45 7.79 2.61
N ASN A 80 9.22 8.97 2.06
CA ASN A 80 9.83 9.41 0.80
C ASN A 80 11.37 9.47 0.91
N ALA A 81 11.90 9.98 2.01
CA ALA A 81 13.35 9.98 2.25
C ALA A 81 13.93 8.56 2.33
N GLY A 82 13.21 7.64 2.97
CA GLY A 82 13.55 6.21 2.99
C GLY A 82 13.55 5.58 1.60
N ALA A 83 12.54 5.88 0.79
CA ALA A 83 12.48 5.44 -0.61
C ALA A 83 13.63 6.00 -1.45
N GLY A 84 14.02 7.26 -1.21
CA GLY A 84 15.21 7.85 -1.83
C GLY A 84 16.52 7.16 -1.41
N ALA A 85 16.60 6.64 -0.17
CA ALA A 85 17.74 5.82 0.25
C ALA A 85 17.76 4.46 -0.46
N MET A 86 16.61 3.79 -0.57
CA MET A 86 16.47 2.53 -1.32
C MET A 86 16.82 2.74 -2.80
N GLN A 87 16.33 3.82 -3.40
CA GLN A 87 16.62 4.19 -4.78
C GLN A 87 18.13 4.34 -5.03
N ARG A 88 18.87 4.99 -4.11
CA ARG A 88 20.33 5.12 -4.22
C ARG A 88 21.05 3.77 -4.21
N VAL A 89 20.54 2.79 -3.47
CA VAL A 89 21.10 1.43 -3.45
C VAL A 89 20.80 0.71 -4.77
N ILE A 90 19.54 0.74 -5.21
CA ILE A 90 19.09 0.10 -6.46
C ILE A 90 19.79 0.73 -7.66
N GLY A 91 19.89 2.05 -7.71
CA GLY A 91 20.53 2.81 -8.80
C GLY A 91 22.04 2.55 -8.98
N LYS A 92 22.73 2.01 -7.94
CA LYS A 92 24.12 1.56 -8.08
C LYS A 92 24.27 0.33 -8.98
N PHE A 93 23.22 -0.49 -9.08
CA PHE A 93 23.24 -1.73 -9.84
C PHE A 93 22.70 -1.57 -11.25
N ILE A 94 21.94 -0.51 -11.52
CA ILE A 94 21.28 -0.31 -12.82
C ILE A 94 21.43 1.16 -13.23
N ARG A 95 22.06 1.39 -14.39
CA ARG A 95 22.10 2.70 -15.05
C ARG A 95 20.84 2.90 -15.89
N ASN A 96 20.41 4.16 -16.00
CA ASN A 96 19.38 4.55 -16.96
C ASN A 96 19.82 4.11 -18.37
N SER A 97 19.13 3.13 -18.94
CA SER A 97 19.36 2.67 -20.31
C SER A 97 18.38 3.30 -21.31
N ASN A 98 17.47 4.16 -20.84
CA ASN A 98 16.48 4.80 -21.68
C ASN A 98 16.86 6.28 -21.91
N SER A 99 17.26 6.61 -23.14
CA SER A 99 17.67 7.95 -23.55
C SER A 99 16.54 8.99 -23.57
N GLU A 100 15.29 8.58 -23.39
CA GLU A 100 14.12 9.47 -23.38
C GLU A 100 13.89 10.16 -22.03
N PHE A 101 14.51 9.65 -20.94
CA PHE A 101 14.37 10.21 -19.59
C PHE A 101 15.67 10.89 -19.16
N SER A 102 15.56 12.10 -18.61
CA SER A 102 16.67 12.68 -17.86
C SER A 102 16.95 11.82 -16.62
N GLU A 103 18.19 11.85 -16.12
CA GLU A 103 18.57 11.06 -14.94
C GLU A 103 17.72 11.43 -13.72
N ASP A 104 17.39 12.71 -13.55
CA ASP A 104 16.55 13.21 -12.47
C ASP A 104 15.09 12.72 -12.58
N GLU A 105 14.51 12.69 -13.76
CA GLU A 105 13.17 12.16 -14.00
C GLU A 105 13.10 10.66 -13.73
N PHE A 106 14.10 9.91 -14.19
CA PHE A 106 14.24 8.48 -13.91
C PHE A 106 14.29 8.23 -12.40
N MET A 107 15.13 8.97 -11.68
CA MET A 107 15.32 8.82 -10.25
C MET A 107 14.06 9.20 -9.46
N ASN A 108 13.39 10.29 -9.81
CA ASN A 108 12.13 10.71 -9.17
C ASN A 108 10.99 9.71 -9.42
N THR A 109 10.91 9.16 -10.62
CA THR A 109 9.92 8.13 -10.95
C THR A 109 10.21 6.84 -10.17
N LEU A 110 11.48 6.45 -10.04
CA LEU A 110 11.87 5.28 -9.26
C LEU A 110 11.50 5.43 -7.78
N VAL A 111 11.72 6.60 -7.16
CA VAL A 111 11.26 6.88 -5.79
C VAL A 111 9.75 6.74 -5.68
N THR A 112 9.02 7.30 -6.65
CA THR A 112 7.55 7.24 -6.65
C THR A 112 7.04 5.81 -6.66
N ILE A 113 7.60 4.94 -7.49
CA ILE A 113 7.14 3.54 -7.55
C ILE A 113 7.62 2.71 -6.37
N ILE A 114 8.79 3.02 -5.77
CA ILE A 114 9.20 2.39 -4.50
C ILE A 114 8.16 2.69 -3.42
N VAL A 115 7.74 3.95 -3.28
CA VAL A 115 6.68 4.32 -2.32
C VAL A 115 5.36 3.63 -2.65
N LEU A 116 4.99 3.59 -3.93
CA LEU A 116 3.75 2.96 -4.39
C LEU A 116 3.68 1.47 -4.04
N PHE A 117 4.76 0.72 -4.24
CA PHE A 117 4.78 -0.71 -3.97
C PHE A 117 5.06 -1.04 -2.50
N CYS A 118 6.01 -0.34 -1.86
CA CYS A 118 6.49 -0.69 -0.53
C CYS A 118 5.70 -0.04 0.61
N ALA A 119 5.14 1.16 0.40
CA ALA A 119 4.47 1.95 1.42
C ALA A 119 2.99 2.25 1.10
N SER A 120 2.37 1.45 0.22
CA SER A 120 0.95 1.60 -0.08
C SER A 120 0.07 1.15 1.10
N GLY A 121 -1.01 1.87 1.38
CA GLY A 121 -1.98 1.48 2.40
C GLY A 121 -2.52 0.07 2.19
N THR A 122 -2.79 -0.32 0.95
CA THR A 122 -3.24 -1.67 0.56
C THR A 122 -2.22 -2.75 0.90
N GLY A 123 -0.93 -2.47 0.66
CA GLY A 123 0.15 -3.43 0.93
C GLY A 123 0.41 -3.61 2.41
N ILE A 124 0.48 -2.50 3.16
CA ILE A 124 0.66 -2.51 4.61
C ILE A 124 -0.51 -3.23 5.27
N TYR A 125 -1.73 -2.82 4.98
CA TYR A 125 -2.95 -3.43 5.49
C TYR A 125 -3.04 -4.91 5.14
N GLY A 126 -2.87 -5.26 3.87
CA GLY A 126 -2.96 -6.65 3.40
C GLY A 126 -1.92 -7.57 4.05
N SER A 127 -0.70 -7.06 4.31
CA SER A 127 0.35 -7.83 4.99
C SER A 127 0.01 -8.09 6.45
N ILE A 128 -0.55 -7.10 7.15
CA ILE A 128 -0.97 -7.22 8.53
C ILE A 128 -2.16 -8.20 8.66
N VAL A 129 -3.19 -8.06 7.83
CA VAL A 129 -4.36 -8.97 7.83
C VAL A 129 -3.93 -10.40 7.49
N SER A 130 -3.04 -10.56 6.50
CA SER A 130 -2.46 -11.85 6.14
C SER A 130 -1.73 -12.51 7.32
N GLY A 131 -1.01 -11.72 8.14
CA GLY A 131 -0.33 -12.20 9.34
C GLY A 131 -1.28 -12.53 10.50
N MET A 132 -2.35 -11.76 10.67
CA MET A 132 -3.31 -11.92 11.77
C MET A 132 -4.28 -13.07 11.54
N SER A 133 -4.93 -13.10 10.39
CA SER A 133 -6.06 -14.01 10.11
C SER A 133 -5.77 -15.06 9.05
N GLY A 134 -4.62 -15.01 8.38
CA GLY A 134 -4.32 -15.87 7.24
C GLY A 134 -5.13 -15.49 5.98
N ASP A 135 -5.87 -14.39 5.99
CA ASP A 135 -6.63 -13.91 4.84
C ASP A 135 -5.70 -13.16 3.88
N HIS A 136 -5.45 -13.76 2.73
CA HIS A 136 -4.58 -13.22 1.69
C HIS A 136 -5.32 -12.45 0.59
N SER A 137 -6.64 -12.35 0.65
CA SER A 137 -7.48 -11.84 -0.45
C SER A 137 -7.09 -10.43 -0.89
N VAL A 138 -6.79 -9.54 0.06
CA VAL A 138 -6.35 -8.16 -0.23
C VAL A 138 -5.00 -8.14 -0.94
N LEU A 139 -4.03 -8.95 -0.49
CA LEU A 139 -2.72 -9.03 -1.16
C LEU A 139 -2.83 -9.65 -2.55
N ILE A 140 -3.70 -10.65 -2.74
CA ILE A 140 -3.94 -11.27 -4.05
C ILE A 140 -4.57 -10.25 -5.00
N SER A 141 -5.58 -9.51 -4.55
CA SER A 141 -6.20 -8.44 -5.35
C SER A 141 -5.18 -7.34 -5.69
N LYS A 142 -4.37 -6.94 -4.71
CA LYS A 142 -3.24 -6.02 -4.93
C LYS A 142 -2.25 -6.58 -5.95
N SER A 143 -1.96 -7.88 -5.91
CA SER A 143 -1.02 -8.52 -6.84
C SER A 143 -1.44 -8.37 -8.29
N ILE A 144 -2.74 -8.42 -8.57
CA ILE A 144 -3.28 -8.17 -9.92
C ILE A 144 -3.00 -6.71 -10.32
N LEU A 145 -3.30 -5.75 -9.44
CA LEU A 145 -3.04 -4.33 -9.72
C LEU A 145 -1.53 -4.07 -9.89
N ASP A 146 -0.72 -4.65 -9.03
CA ASP A 146 0.74 -4.48 -9.04
C ASP A 146 1.39 -5.09 -10.29
N LEU A 147 0.87 -6.22 -10.80
CA LEU A 147 1.33 -6.84 -12.04
C LEU A 147 1.27 -5.83 -13.20
N PHE A 148 0.11 -5.25 -13.41
CA PHE A 148 -0.11 -4.29 -14.49
C PHE A 148 0.61 -2.96 -14.24
N THR A 149 0.61 -2.49 -13.00
CA THR A 149 1.32 -1.26 -12.63
C THR A 149 2.83 -1.42 -12.84
N ALA A 150 3.41 -2.55 -12.43
CA ALA A 150 4.81 -2.86 -12.66
C ALA A 150 5.12 -2.94 -14.17
N ALA A 151 4.24 -3.56 -14.96
CA ALA A 151 4.41 -3.61 -16.40
C ALA A 151 4.41 -2.20 -17.04
N ILE A 152 3.48 -1.33 -16.62
CA ILE A 152 3.39 0.05 -17.13
C ILE A 152 4.66 0.84 -16.80
N PHE A 153 5.14 0.79 -15.54
CA PHE A 153 6.35 1.51 -15.15
C PHE A 153 7.61 0.91 -15.77
N ALA A 154 7.67 -0.41 -15.94
CA ALA A 154 8.79 -1.07 -16.58
C ALA A 154 8.91 -0.74 -18.09
N CYS A 155 7.83 -0.29 -18.74
CA CYS A 155 7.90 0.27 -20.07
C CYS A 155 8.84 1.48 -20.18
N SER A 156 8.95 2.25 -19.11
CA SER A 156 9.78 3.47 -19.07
C SER A 156 11.09 3.25 -18.32
N LEU A 157 11.03 2.51 -17.19
CA LEU A 157 12.18 2.32 -16.30
C LEU A 157 12.95 1.01 -16.59
N GLY A 158 12.38 0.10 -17.37
CA GLY A 158 13.00 -1.19 -17.67
C GLY A 158 13.01 -2.15 -16.49
N MET A 159 13.99 -3.05 -16.47
CA MET A 159 14.11 -4.16 -15.51
C MET A 159 14.31 -3.73 -14.05
N VAL A 160 14.64 -2.46 -13.77
CA VAL A 160 14.84 -1.96 -12.40
C VAL A 160 13.58 -2.13 -11.54
N VAL A 161 12.41 -2.12 -12.16
CA VAL A 161 11.12 -2.32 -11.46
C VAL A 161 11.07 -3.68 -10.75
N CYS A 162 11.66 -4.72 -11.33
CA CYS A 162 11.71 -6.04 -10.71
C CYS A 162 12.47 -6.03 -9.37
N MET A 163 13.48 -5.17 -9.23
CA MET A 163 14.28 -5.09 -8.00
C MET A 163 13.51 -4.51 -6.81
N ILE A 164 12.42 -3.78 -7.07
CA ILE A 164 11.57 -3.21 -6.02
C ILE A 164 10.85 -4.32 -5.23
N ALA A 165 10.66 -5.48 -5.82
CA ALA A 165 10.09 -6.64 -5.12
C ALA A 165 10.93 -7.04 -3.88
N ILE A 166 12.25 -6.81 -3.89
CA ILE A 166 13.13 -7.17 -2.77
C ILE A 166 12.81 -6.36 -1.50
N PRO A 167 12.92 -5.02 -1.49
CA PRO A 167 12.56 -4.24 -0.31
C PRO A 167 11.09 -4.39 0.06
N GLN A 168 10.19 -4.56 -0.90
CA GLN A 168 8.77 -4.79 -0.63
C GLN A 168 8.56 -6.08 0.18
N VAL A 169 9.14 -7.21 -0.24
CA VAL A 169 9.05 -8.49 0.48
C VAL A 169 9.56 -8.34 1.91
N ILE A 170 10.69 -7.68 2.09
CA ILE A 170 11.28 -7.48 3.42
C ILE A 170 10.31 -6.70 4.33
N ILE A 171 9.78 -5.58 3.84
CA ILE A 171 8.84 -4.75 4.60
C ILE A 171 7.57 -5.55 4.93
N PHE A 172 6.99 -6.23 3.94
CA PHE A 172 5.74 -6.96 4.12
C PHE A 172 5.91 -8.19 5.03
N LEU A 173 7.06 -8.86 5.00
CA LEU A 173 7.36 -9.94 5.95
C LEU A 173 7.51 -9.43 7.38
N ILE A 174 8.16 -8.27 7.58
CA ILE A 174 8.26 -7.64 8.91
C ILE A 174 6.85 -7.35 9.45
N LEU A 175 5.98 -6.76 8.63
CA LEU A 175 4.59 -6.47 9.01
C LEU A 175 3.79 -7.74 9.28
N PHE A 176 3.94 -8.77 8.47
CA PHE A 176 3.29 -10.07 8.62
C PHE A 176 3.65 -10.73 9.96
N PHE A 177 4.94 -10.83 10.29
CA PHE A 177 5.38 -11.45 11.51
C PHE A 177 5.04 -10.62 12.76
N ALA A 178 5.14 -9.30 12.67
CA ALA A 178 4.68 -8.41 13.74
C ALA A 178 3.18 -8.59 14.01
N ALA A 179 2.38 -8.69 12.96
CA ALA A 179 0.94 -8.90 13.06
C ALA A 179 0.58 -10.27 13.68
N THR A 180 1.31 -11.32 13.32
CA THR A 180 1.13 -12.66 13.90
C THR A 180 1.36 -12.65 15.43
N ALA A 181 2.32 -11.86 15.90
CA ALA A 181 2.60 -11.70 17.33
C ALA A 181 1.51 -10.92 18.08
N ILE A 182 0.84 -9.98 17.41
CA ILE A 182 -0.21 -9.14 17.99
C ILE A 182 -1.58 -9.85 17.98
N PHE A 183 -1.82 -10.73 17.02
CA PHE A 183 -3.11 -11.40 16.79
C PHE A 183 -3.73 -12.04 18.05
N PRO A 184 -3.00 -12.75 18.93
CA PRO A 184 -3.57 -13.33 20.15
C PRO A 184 -4.15 -12.31 21.14
N LEU A 185 -3.81 -11.02 21.00
CA LEU A 185 -4.26 -9.92 21.84
C LEU A 185 -5.49 -9.22 21.27
N THR A 186 -6.03 -9.69 20.13
CA THR A 186 -7.12 -9.03 19.42
C THR A 186 -8.44 -9.80 19.55
N THR A 187 -9.57 -9.09 19.40
CA THR A 187 -10.90 -9.66 19.26
C THR A 187 -11.38 -9.57 17.80
N PRO A 188 -12.37 -10.36 17.39
CA PRO A 188 -12.95 -10.25 16.03
C PRO A 188 -13.41 -8.83 15.69
N GLY A 189 -14.03 -8.11 16.62
CA GLY A 189 -14.45 -6.71 16.42
C GLY A 189 -13.27 -5.76 16.20
N MET A 190 -12.20 -5.89 16.98
CA MET A 190 -10.97 -5.11 16.77
C MET A 190 -10.38 -5.37 15.38
N ILE A 191 -10.41 -6.61 14.90
CA ILE A 191 -9.93 -6.99 13.57
C ILE A 191 -10.82 -6.36 12.47
N ASN A 192 -12.14 -6.38 12.66
CA ASN A 192 -13.08 -5.80 11.70
C ASN A 192 -12.94 -4.27 11.63
N ASP A 193 -12.79 -3.60 12.77
CA ASP A 193 -12.51 -2.15 12.81
C ASP A 193 -11.14 -1.82 12.20
N PHE A 194 -10.13 -2.65 12.44
CA PHE A 194 -8.82 -2.53 11.78
C PHE A 194 -8.93 -2.67 10.25
N LYS A 195 -9.69 -3.67 9.80
CA LYS A 195 -9.98 -3.86 8.37
C LYS A 195 -10.68 -2.64 7.78
N ALA A 196 -11.69 -2.11 8.47
CA ALA A 196 -12.40 -0.91 8.03
C ALA A 196 -11.49 0.33 7.96
N CYS A 197 -10.62 0.53 8.95
CA CYS A 197 -9.62 1.58 8.93
C CYS A 197 -8.70 1.47 7.70
N GLY A 198 -8.22 0.26 7.39
CA GLY A 198 -7.46 -0.03 6.17
C GLY A 198 -8.24 0.26 4.88
N GLY A 199 -9.55 0.03 4.90
CA GLY A 199 -10.47 0.36 3.81
C GLY A 199 -10.46 1.85 3.45
N PHE A 200 -10.40 2.73 4.45
CA PHE A 200 -10.26 4.18 4.20
C PHE A 200 -8.92 4.54 3.57
N LEU A 201 -7.84 3.86 3.92
CA LEU A 201 -6.54 4.06 3.26
C LEU A 201 -6.57 3.59 1.80
N MET A 202 -7.24 2.47 1.52
CA MET A 202 -7.42 1.98 0.14
C MET A 202 -8.28 2.94 -0.68
N LEU A 203 -9.36 3.49 -0.11
CA LEU A 203 -10.21 4.48 -0.74
C LEU A 203 -9.42 5.75 -1.07
N ALA A 204 -8.64 6.28 -0.11
CA ALA A 204 -7.77 7.44 -0.31
C ALA A 204 -6.70 7.20 -1.38
N THR A 205 -6.14 5.99 -1.45
CA THR A 205 -5.20 5.57 -2.50
C THR A 205 -5.87 5.58 -3.88
N GLY A 206 -7.10 5.08 -3.98
CA GLY A 206 -7.89 5.11 -5.21
C GLY A 206 -8.13 6.53 -5.72
N PHE A 207 -8.51 7.47 -4.85
CA PHE A 207 -8.66 8.89 -5.21
C PHE A 207 -7.37 9.50 -5.75
N ARG A 208 -6.20 9.13 -5.20
CA ARG A 208 -4.91 9.57 -5.72
C ARG A 208 -4.63 8.99 -7.11
N MET A 209 -4.92 7.72 -7.34
CA MET A 209 -4.68 7.04 -8.62
C MET A 209 -5.54 7.63 -9.75
N VAL A 210 -6.79 7.98 -9.46
CA VAL A 210 -7.65 8.67 -10.43
C VAL A 210 -7.37 10.18 -10.52
N LYS A 211 -6.31 10.67 -9.86
CA LYS A 211 -5.88 12.08 -9.86
C LYS A 211 -6.96 13.06 -9.39
N LEU A 212 -7.97 12.60 -8.64
CA LEU A 212 -9.05 13.44 -8.16
C LEU A 212 -8.58 14.34 -7.01
N LYS A 213 -7.87 13.77 -6.04
CA LYS A 213 -7.28 14.49 -4.90
C LYS A 213 -6.06 13.76 -4.36
N ASN A 214 -5.04 14.50 -3.99
CA ASN A 214 -3.82 13.94 -3.42
C ASN A 214 -3.94 13.81 -1.90
N PHE A 215 -4.46 12.67 -1.43
CA PHE A 215 -4.57 12.36 0.00
C PHE A 215 -3.20 12.00 0.59
N PRO A 216 -2.90 12.39 1.84
CA PRO A 216 -1.65 12.07 2.53
C PRO A 216 -1.66 10.62 3.06
N THR A 217 -1.79 9.63 2.16
CA THR A 217 -2.00 8.21 2.52
C THR A 217 -0.89 7.64 3.39
N ALA A 218 0.35 8.11 3.24
CA ALA A 218 1.46 7.70 4.09
C ALA A 218 1.30 8.24 5.53
N ASP A 219 0.79 9.47 5.69
CA ASP A 219 0.52 10.06 7.01
C ASP A 219 -0.74 9.46 7.67
N MET A 220 -1.55 8.69 6.93
CA MET A 220 -2.69 7.94 7.49
C MET A 220 -2.26 6.62 8.15
N ILE A 221 -1.04 6.13 7.93
CA ILE A 221 -0.57 4.84 8.48
C ILE A 221 -0.69 4.74 10.01
N PRO A 222 -0.40 5.78 10.82
CA PRO A 222 -0.56 5.69 12.27
C PRO A 222 -1.99 5.38 12.73
N ALA A 223 -3.01 5.69 11.91
CA ALA A 223 -4.39 5.29 12.20
C ALA A 223 -4.55 3.77 12.32
N MET A 224 -3.79 3.00 11.52
CA MET A 224 -3.79 1.53 11.57
C MET A 224 -3.24 0.99 12.90
N VAL A 225 -2.32 1.71 13.54
CA VAL A 225 -1.79 1.35 14.86
C VAL A 225 -2.77 1.75 15.95
N LEU A 226 -3.36 2.95 15.81
CA LEU A 226 -4.25 3.53 16.83
C LEU A 226 -5.59 2.81 16.93
N ILE A 227 -6.11 2.26 15.82
CA ILE A 227 -7.44 1.64 15.80
C ILE A 227 -7.54 0.42 16.74
N MET A 228 -6.49 -0.38 16.89
CA MET A 228 -6.53 -1.56 17.76
C MET A 228 -6.82 -1.18 19.23
N PRO A 229 -6.01 -0.33 19.89
CA PRO A 229 -6.32 0.10 21.26
C PRO A 229 -7.60 0.92 21.34
N MET A 230 -7.97 1.70 20.33
CA MET A 230 -9.19 2.50 20.34
C MET A 230 -10.46 1.66 20.24
N SER A 231 -10.47 0.63 19.40
CA SER A 231 -11.61 -0.31 19.32
C SER A 231 -11.79 -1.05 20.63
N TRP A 232 -10.69 -1.54 21.23
CA TRP A 232 -10.74 -2.15 22.56
C TRP A 232 -11.26 -1.18 23.62
N PHE A 233 -10.74 0.04 23.68
CA PHE A 233 -11.16 1.08 24.63
C PHE A 233 -12.64 1.42 24.46
N TRP A 234 -13.08 1.57 23.20
CA TRP A 234 -14.48 1.87 22.89
C TRP A 234 -15.42 0.79 23.40
N VAL A 235 -15.16 -0.46 23.09
CA VAL A 235 -16.02 -1.60 23.51
C VAL A 235 -16.01 -1.80 25.02
N THR A 236 -14.85 -1.59 25.67
CA THR A 236 -14.70 -1.86 27.10
C THR A 236 -15.27 -0.76 27.99
N TYR A 237 -15.11 0.50 27.62
CA TYR A 237 -15.41 1.63 28.49
C TYR A 237 -16.52 2.54 27.98
N ILE A 238 -16.60 2.79 26.69
CA ILE A 238 -17.55 3.77 26.15
C ILE A 238 -18.88 3.11 25.78
N LEU A 239 -18.85 1.99 25.09
CA LEU A 239 -20.07 1.32 24.64
C LEU A 239 -21.02 0.99 25.79
N PRO A 240 -20.57 0.50 26.97
CA PRO A 240 -21.48 0.25 28.14
C PRO A 240 -22.08 1.52 28.75
N LEU A 241 -21.54 2.70 28.47
CA LEU A 241 -22.05 3.98 28.96
C LEU A 241 -23.09 4.61 28.04
N VAL A 242 -23.13 4.19 26.78
CA VAL A 242 -23.97 4.81 25.73
C VAL A 242 -24.99 3.82 25.14
N SER A 243 -24.93 2.55 25.52
CA SER A 243 -25.91 1.48 25.23
C SER A 243 -26.87 1.31 26.42
#